data_c5bf14f282453c63badd3e01a6cbbb76
#
_entry.id   c5bf14f282453c63badd3e01a6cbbb76
#
_cell.length_a   1.000
_cell.length_b   1.000
_cell.length_c   1.000
_cell.angle_alpha   90.00
_cell.angle_beta   90.00
_cell.angle_gamma   90.00
#
_symmetry.space_group_name_H-M   'P 1'
#
loop_
_entity.id
_entity.type
_entity.pdbx_description
1 polymer ?
#
loop_
_entity_poly.entity_id
_entity_poly.type
_entity_poly.pdbx_seq_one_letter_code
_entity_poly.pdbx_strand_id
1 'polypeptide(L)'
;MKKAILSALLVLSTCFTACSDEKVIPYLEMPLPAQQLIEAHFSQAEVSVVMMDRELLSTDYEVRLNDGTKVEFDKAGELTKIDCGSKAVPEALVPEAVRAYVAANFPNAFITEWGKDGRRWKAELSNGLDLEFNSKYEFVRIDD
;
A
#
# COMPACT_ATOMS: atom_id res chain seq x y z
N MET A 1 -2.95 -67.73 0.81
CA MET A 1 -2.74 -66.72 -0.26
C MET A 1 -3.70 -65.57 -0.04
N LYS A 2 -3.26 -64.50 0.58
CA LYS A 2 -4.09 -63.31 0.79
C LYS A 2 -3.53 -62.16 -0.06
N LYS A 3 -4.30 -61.77 -1.08
CA LYS A 3 -3.95 -60.64 -1.95
C LYS A 3 -4.34 -59.36 -1.20
N ALA A 4 -3.35 -58.54 -0.81
CA ALA A 4 -3.57 -57.20 -0.31
C ALA A 4 -3.81 -56.27 -1.47
N ILE A 5 -4.98 -55.68 -1.55
CA ILE A 5 -5.34 -54.63 -2.49
C ILE A 5 -4.91 -53.31 -1.84
N LEU A 6 -3.84 -52.74 -2.35
CA LEU A 6 -3.37 -51.41 -1.91
C LEU A 6 -4.16 -50.34 -2.64
N SER A 7 -5.11 -49.73 -1.95
CA SER A 7 -5.94 -48.63 -2.46
C SER A 7 -5.10 -47.37 -2.36
N ALA A 8 -4.55 -46.89 -3.48
CA ALA A 8 -3.87 -45.61 -3.55
C ALA A 8 -4.92 -44.49 -3.58
N LEU A 9 -5.07 -43.76 -2.46
CA LEU A 9 -5.89 -42.56 -2.37
C LEU A 9 -5.13 -41.41 -2.99
N LEU A 10 -5.48 -41.06 -4.23
CA LEU A 10 -4.94 -39.92 -4.94
C LEU A 10 -5.60 -38.65 -4.38
N VAL A 11 -4.93 -37.97 -3.45
CA VAL A 11 -5.35 -36.66 -2.96
C VAL A 11 -5.03 -35.65 -4.04
N LEU A 12 -6.05 -35.25 -4.79
CA LEU A 12 -5.95 -34.17 -5.78
C LEU A 12 -5.92 -32.84 -5.01
N SER A 13 -4.73 -32.39 -4.68
CA SER A 13 -4.50 -31.06 -4.12
C SER A 13 -4.75 -30.01 -5.22
N THR A 14 -5.97 -29.46 -5.28
CA THR A 14 -6.26 -28.30 -6.10
C THR A 14 -5.64 -27.09 -5.45
N CYS A 15 -4.43 -26.72 -5.85
CA CYS A 15 -3.88 -25.40 -5.58
C CYS A 15 -4.76 -24.37 -6.30
N PHE A 16 -5.64 -23.70 -5.55
CA PHE A 16 -6.21 -22.44 -5.99
C PHE A 16 -5.07 -21.40 -5.94
N THR A 17 -4.34 -21.27 -7.04
CA THR A 17 -3.54 -20.07 -7.28
C THR A 17 -4.55 -18.94 -7.54
N ALA A 18 -4.72 -18.05 -6.58
CA ALA A 18 -5.33 -16.76 -6.85
C ALA A 18 -4.43 -16.06 -7.86
N CYS A 19 -4.85 -16.01 -9.11
CA CYS A 19 -4.17 -15.23 -10.14
C CYS A 19 -4.49 -13.77 -9.87
N SER A 20 -3.59 -13.05 -9.19
CA SER A 20 -3.51 -11.61 -9.33
C SER A 20 -2.92 -11.34 -10.71
N ASP A 21 -3.61 -10.56 -11.52
CA ASP A 21 -3.16 -10.18 -12.87
C ASP A 21 -2.41 -8.85 -12.76
N GLU A 22 -1.18 -8.93 -12.26
CA GLU A 22 -0.28 -7.78 -12.13
C GLU A 22 0.33 -7.45 -13.50
N LYS A 23 0.14 -6.21 -13.97
CA LYS A 23 0.56 -5.74 -15.27
C LYS A 23 1.22 -4.38 -15.21
N VAL A 24 2.36 -4.23 -15.86
CA VAL A 24 2.96 -2.90 -16.12
C VAL A 24 2.12 -2.18 -17.18
N ILE A 25 1.75 -0.94 -16.88
CA ILE A 25 0.94 -0.08 -17.77
C ILE A 25 1.65 1.26 -18.01
N PRO A 26 1.33 1.95 -19.11
CA PRO A 26 1.74 3.34 -19.31
C PRO A 26 1.17 4.28 -18.25
N TYR A 27 1.93 5.30 -17.85
CA TYR A 27 1.52 6.30 -16.86
C TYR A 27 0.14 6.91 -17.16
N LEU A 28 -0.13 7.22 -18.44
CA LEU A 28 -1.39 7.84 -18.85
C LEU A 28 -2.62 6.90 -18.82
N GLU A 29 -2.42 5.61 -18.57
CA GLU A 29 -3.52 4.66 -18.35
C GLU A 29 -4.02 4.62 -16.89
N MET A 30 -3.32 5.30 -15.98
CA MET A 30 -3.81 5.46 -14.61
C MET A 30 -5.05 6.36 -14.55
N PRO A 31 -5.89 6.23 -13.51
CA PRO A 31 -6.95 7.19 -13.23
C PRO A 31 -6.40 8.61 -13.11
N LEU A 32 -7.13 9.59 -13.67
CA LEU A 32 -6.72 10.98 -13.68
C LEU A 32 -6.40 11.56 -12.27
N PRO A 33 -7.16 11.25 -11.19
CA PRO A 33 -6.81 11.73 -9.85
C PRO A 33 -5.44 11.25 -9.39
N ALA A 34 -5.06 10.01 -9.70
CA ALA A 34 -3.74 9.46 -9.37
C ALA A 34 -2.62 10.20 -10.13
N GLN A 35 -2.81 10.46 -11.44
CA GLN A 35 -1.86 11.25 -12.22
C GLN A 35 -1.67 12.65 -11.62
N GLN A 36 -2.79 13.33 -11.30
CA GLN A 36 -2.78 14.67 -10.70
C GLN A 36 -2.05 14.70 -9.35
N LEU A 37 -2.22 13.67 -8.51
CA LEU A 37 -1.52 13.59 -7.23
C LEU A 37 -0.01 13.42 -7.44
N ILE A 38 0.40 12.56 -8.37
CA ILE A 38 1.82 12.37 -8.69
C ILE A 38 2.41 13.69 -9.22
N GLU A 39 1.73 14.38 -10.12
CA GLU A 39 2.19 15.67 -10.67
C GLU A 39 2.27 16.79 -9.63
N ALA A 40 1.36 16.79 -8.64
CA ALA A 40 1.33 17.80 -7.60
C ALA A 40 2.45 17.66 -6.55
N HIS A 41 2.89 16.43 -6.27
CA HIS A 41 3.84 16.13 -5.19
C HIS A 41 5.17 15.55 -5.65
N PHE A 42 5.20 15.04 -6.86
CA PHE A 42 6.35 14.43 -7.52
C PHE A 42 6.41 14.91 -8.96
N SER A 43 7.36 14.45 -9.74
CA SER A 43 7.41 14.72 -11.18
C SER A 43 7.11 13.42 -11.95
N GLN A 44 6.40 13.52 -13.06
CA GLN A 44 6.23 12.37 -13.96
C GLN A 44 7.57 11.79 -14.41
N ALA A 45 8.59 12.63 -14.56
CA ALA A 45 9.95 12.21 -14.92
C ALA A 45 10.62 11.34 -13.83
N GLU A 46 10.13 11.39 -12.59
CA GLU A 46 10.60 10.56 -11.47
C GLU A 46 9.94 9.19 -11.43
N VAL A 47 8.89 8.94 -12.21
CA VAL A 47 8.19 7.66 -12.28
C VAL A 47 9.06 6.63 -13.01
N SER A 48 9.39 5.57 -12.30
CA SER A 48 10.14 4.43 -12.83
C SER A 48 9.23 3.39 -13.49
N VAL A 49 8.13 3.06 -12.84
CA VAL A 49 7.16 2.07 -13.32
C VAL A 49 5.79 2.31 -12.71
N VAL A 50 4.75 2.00 -13.48
CA VAL A 50 3.37 1.91 -13.00
C VAL A 50 2.89 0.49 -13.18
N MET A 51 2.38 -0.10 -12.11
CA MET A 51 1.78 -1.43 -12.11
C MET A 51 0.30 -1.32 -11.80
N MET A 52 -0.48 -2.12 -12.48
CA MET A 52 -1.90 -2.31 -12.21
C MET A 52 -2.08 -3.76 -11.74
N ASP A 53 -2.63 -3.93 -10.56
CA ASP A 53 -3.07 -5.23 -10.05
C ASP A 53 -4.59 -5.31 -10.16
N ARG A 54 -5.05 -6.34 -10.85
CA ARG A 54 -6.48 -6.59 -11.04
C ARG A 54 -6.85 -7.89 -10.37
N GLU A 55 -7.56 -7.77 -9.27
CA GLU A 55 -8.22 -8.89 -8.61
C GLU A 55 -9.69 -8.99 -9.00
N LEU A 56 -10.38 -10.04 -8.51
CA LEU A 56 -11.77 -10.32 -8.86
C LEU A 56 -12.73 -9.15 -8.53
N LEU A 57 -12.47 -8.41 -7.46
CA LEU A 57 -13.34 -7.34 -6.95
C LEU A 57 -12.64 -5.98 -6.81
N SER A 58 -11.34 -5.89 -7.04
CA SER A 58 -10.56 -4.66 -6.95
C SER A 58 -9.67 -4.46 -8.17
N THR A 59 -9.29 -3.23 -8.38
CA THR A 59 -8.20 -2.83 -9.26
C THR A 59 -7.41 -1.79 -8.51
N ASP A 60 -6.13 -2.05 -8.30
CA ASP A 60 -5.24 -1.19 -7.58
C ASP A 60 -4.07 -0.80 -8.48
N TYR A 61 -3.49 0.35 -8.24
CA TYR A 61 -2.35 0.87 -9.00
C TYR A 61 -1.20 1.15 -8.05
N GLU A 62 0.01 0.74 -8.43
CA GLU A 62 1.24 1.07 -7.74
C GLU A 62 2.15 1.88 -8.65
N VAL A 63 2.56 3.05 -8.19
CA VAL A 63 3.57 3.89 -8.84
C VAL A 63 4.86 3.76 -8.05
N ARG A 64 5.94 3.38 -8.72
CA ARG A 64 7.29 3.42 -8.14
C ARG A 64 8.08 4.56 -8.75
N LEU A 65 8.70 5.35 -7.89
CA LEU A 65 9.58 6.42 -8.29
C LEU A 65 11.05 5.96 -8.33
N ASN A 66 11.89 6.70 -9.03
CA ASN A 66 13.32 6.40 -9.18
C ASN A 66 14.09 6.39 -7.85
N ASP A 67 13.58 7.08 -6.85
CA ASP A 67 14.17 7.18 -5.51
C ASP A 67 13.72 6.07 -4.55
N GLY A 68 12.89 5.12 -5.04
CA GLY A 68 12.36 4.00 -4.29
C GLY A 68 11.01 4.28 -3.60
N THR A 69 10.49 5.50 -3.67
CA THR A 69 9.14 5.82 -3.18
C THR A 69 8.08 4.99 -3.91
N LYS A 70 7.11 4.46 -3.17
CA LYS A 70 5.97 3.73 -3.70
C LYS A 70 4.69 4.45 -3.34
N VAL A 71 3.79 4.59 -4.28
CA VAL A 71 2.49 5.24 -4.09
C VAL A 71 1.41 4.33 -4.64
N GLU A 72 0.46 3.96 -3.80
CA GLU A 72 -0.63 3.06 -4.16
C GLU A 72 -1.96 3.80 -4.24
N PHE A 73 -2.78 3.44 -5.20
CA PHE A 73 -4.07 4.04 -5.48
C PHE A 73 -5.12 2.95 -5.69
N ASP A 74 -6.34 3.25 -5.34
CA ASP A 74 -7.48 2.40 -5.69
C ASP A 74 -7.94 2.63 -7.16
N LYS A 75 -8.97 1.91 -7.57
CA LYS A 75 -9.55 1.99 -8.92
C LYS A 75 -10.06 3.39 -9.32
N ALA A 76 -10.35 4.24 -8.35
CA ALA A 76 -10.79 5.61 -8.59
C ALA A 76 -9.60 6.59 -8.68
N GLY A 77 -8.39 6.14 -8.34
CA GLY A 77 -7.19 6.96 -8.26
C GLY A 77 -7.05 7.69 -6.93
N GLU A 78 -7.77 7.24 -5.90
CA GLU A 78 -7.61 7.75 -4.54
C GLU A 78 -6.40 7.11 -3.87
N LEU A 79 -5.61 7.91 -3.16
CA LEU A 79 -4.42 7.44 -2.44
C LEU A 79 -4.83 6.43 -1.36
N THR A 80 -4.25 5.23 -1.42
CA THR A 80 -4.43 4.20 -0.40
C THR A 80 -3.20 4.03 0.45
N LYS A 81 -2.00 4.22 -0.11
CA LYS A 81 -0.74 4.08 0.63
C LYS A 81 0.39 4.88 -0.03
N ILE A 82 1.31 5.39 0.77
CA ILE A 82 2.58 5.95 0.32
C ILE A 82 3.69 5.49 1.27
N ASP A 83 4.77 4.97 0.69
CA ASP A 83 5.99 4.54 1.38
C ASP A 83 7.18 5.28 0.77
N CYS A 84 7.81 6.13 1.56
CA CYS A 84 8.98 6.93 1.18
C CYS A 84 10.30 6.33 1.67
N GLY A 85 10.28 5.10 2.22
CA GLY A 85 11.44 4.44 2.78
C GLY A 85 11.98 5.20 4.01
N SER A 86 13.18 5.76 3.89
CA SER A 86 13.79 6.54 4.97
C SER A 86 13.50 8.05 4.92
N LYS A 87 12.71 8.51 3.95
CA LYS A 87 12.37 9.92 3.76
C LYS A 87 11.00 10.24 4.32
N ALA A 88 10.75 11.52 4.62
CA ALA A 88 9.45 11.97 5.08
C ALA A 88 8.41 11.90 3.94
N VAL A 89 7.21 11.42 4.29
CA VAL A 89 6.03 11.55 3.43
C VAL A 89 5.69 13.03 3.28
N PRO A 90 5.34 13.51 2.05
CA PRO A 90 4.88 14.88 1.87
C PRO A 90 3.71 15.21 2.81
N GLU A 91 3.84 16.27 3.60
CA GLU A 91 2.86 16.62 4.65
C GLU A 91 1.43 16.77 4.12
N ALA A 92 1.28 17.28 2.90
CA ALA A 92 -0.03 17.45 2.27
C ALA A 92 -0.78 16.14 2.01
N LEU A 93 -0.09 15.00 2.01
CA LEU A 93 -0.68 13.67 1.80
C LEU A 93 -1.11 13.00 3.12
N VAL A 94 -0.78 13.59 4.26
CA VAL A 94 -1.13 13.06 5.59
C VAL A 94 -2.17 14.00 6.23
N PRO A 95 -3.28 13.46 6.79
CA PRO A 95 -4.26 14.27 7.47
C PRO A 95 -3.67 15.12 8.60
N GLU A 96 -4.14 16.35 8.75
CA GLU A 96 -3.64 17.30 9.76
C GLU A 96 -3.71 16.73 11.19
N ALA A 97 -4.81 16.03 11.52
CA ALA A 97 -4.96 15.40 12.84
C ALA A 97 -3.86 14.37 13.15
N VAL A 98 -3.44 13.60 12.15
CA VAL A 98 -2.34 12.62 12.28
C VAL A 98 -1.01 13.34 12.45
N ARG A 99 -0.72 14.35 11.63
CA ARG A 99 0.50 15.16 11.73
C ARG A 99 0.61 15.85 13.07
N ALA A 100 -0.48 16.44 13.55
CA ALA A 100 -0.53 17.10 14.86
C ALA A 100 -0.28 16.13 16.01
N TYR A 101 -0.86 14.92 15.94
CA TYR A 101 -0.63 13.87 16.95
C TYR A 101 0.84 13.44 16.97
N VAL A 102 1.44 13.19 15.81
CA VAL A 102 2.85 12.79 15.71
C VAL A 102 3.77 13.90 16.24
N ALA A 103 3.54 15.15 15.84
CA ALA A 103 4.34 16.29 16.31
C ALA A 103 4.29 16.47 17.83
N ALA A 104 3.13 16.25 18.44
CA ALA A 104 2.93 16.40 19.87
C ALA A 104 3.54 15.26 20.70
N ASN A 105 3.49 14.02 20.21
CA ASN A 105 3.87 12.83 20.96
C ASN A 105 5.24 12.26 20.56
N PHE A 106 5.70 12.51 19.34
CA PHE A 106 6.95 12.03 18.76
C PHE A 106 7.73 13.14 18.06
N PRO A 107 8.13 14.21 18.77
CA PRO A 107 8.69 15.44 18.18
C PRO A 107 10.00 15.24 17.42
N ASN A 108 10.71 14.12 17.68
CA ASN A 108 11.98 13.78 17.04
C ASN A 108 11.83 12.76 15.90
N ALA A 109 10.59 12.42 15.50
CA ALA A 109 10.30 11.47 14.45
C ALA A 109 9.42 12.14 13.38
N PHE A 110 9.48 11.60 12.16
CA PHE A 110 8.62 11.98 11.06
C PHE A 110 7.99 10.73 10.43
N ILE A 111 6.92 10.92 9.69
CA ILE A 111 6.18 9.84 9.04
C ILE A 111 6.93 9.44 7.76
N THR A 112 7.27 8.17 7.64
CA THR A 112 7.95 7.56 6.48
C THR A 112 7.00 6.76 5.60
N GLU A 113 5.93 6.23 6.18
CA GLU A 113 4.85 5.55 5.48
C GLU A 113 3.50 6.01 6.02
N TRP A 114 2.52 6.16 5.14
CA TRP A 114 1.14 6.47 5.47
C TRP A 114 0.21 5.67 4.57
N GLY A 115 -0.77 4.97 5.13
CA GLY A 115 -1.69 4.20 4.30
C GLY A 115 -2.81 3.51 5.06
N LYS A 116 -3.71 2.92 4.28
CA LYS A 116 -4.77 2.06 4.79
C LYS A 116 -4.22 0.70 5.18
N ASP A 117 -4.66 0.20 6.32
CA ASP A 117 -4.48 -1.18 6.75
C ASP A 117 -5.84 -1.73 7.22
N GLY A 118 -6.49 -2.47 6.34
CA GLY A 118 -7.84 -2.95 6.54
C GLY A 118 -8.85 -1.81 6.77
N ARG A 119 -9.40 -1.73 7.98
CA ARG A 119 -10.35 -0.67 8.37
C ARG A 119 -9.70 0.51 9.07
N ARG A 120 -8.40 0.48 9.24
CA ARG A 120 -7.61 1.48 9.95
C ARG A 120 -6.68 2.22 8.99
N TRP A 121 -6.04 3.23 9.52
CA TRP A 121 -4.94 3.92 8.90
C TRP A 121 -3.69 3.68 9.73
N LYS A 122 -2.56 3.57 9.08
CA LYS A 122 -1.27 3.31 9.71
C LYS A 122 -0.25 4.37 9.29
N ALA A 123 0.50 4.87 10.26
CA ALA A 123 1.67 5.71 10.03
C ALA A 123 2.90 4.99 10.58
N GLU A 124 3.88 4.72 9.72
CA GLU A 124 5.21 4.32 10.16
C GLU A 124 6.07 5.55 10.40
N LEU A 125 6.78 5.56 11.52
CA LEU A 125 7.67 6.66 11.89
C LEU A 125 9.13 6.32 11.63
N SER A 126 9.95 7.36 11.44
CA SER A 126 11.40 7.24 11.21
C SER A 126 12.18 6.57 12.34
N ASN A 127 11.59 6.41 13.52
CA ASN A 127 12.13 5.67 14.65
C ASN A 127 11.67 4.20 14.72
N GLY A 128 10.94 3.72 13.70
CA GLY A 128 10.48 2.35 13.57
C GLY A 128 9.18 2.02 14.33
N LEU A 129 8.49 3.02 14.88
CA LEU A 129 7.17 2.81 15.49
C LEU A 129 6.07 2.87 14.44
N ASP A 130 5.11 1.97 14.56
CA ASP A 130 3.89 1.94 13.79
C ASP A 130 2.72 2.46 14.63
N LEU A 131 2.01 3.46 14.12
CA LEU A 131 0.87 4.07 14.78
C LEU A 131 -0.41 3.75 14.02
N GLU A 132 -1.41 3.20 14.71
CA GLU A 132 -2.73 2.99 14.13
C GLU A 132 -3.70 4.12 14.46
N PHE A 133 -4.49 4.51 13.46
CA PHE A 133 -5.55 5.51 13.55
C PHE A 133 -6.88 4.92 13.06
N ASN A 134 -7.99 5.38 13.62
CA ASN A 134 -9.32 4.99 13.16
C ASN A 134 -9.73 5.76 11.88
N SER A 135 -10.95 5.52 11.39
CA SER A 135 -11.49 6.19 10.20
C SER A 135 -11.69 7.70 10.34
N LYS A 136 -11.60 8.25 11.57
CA LYS A 136 -11.66 9.68 11.88
C LYS A 136 -10.27 10.27 12.11
N TYR A 137 -9.21 9.48 11.86
CA TYR A 137 -7.81 9.85 12.10
C TYR A 137 -7.47 10.10 13.57
N GLU A 138 -8.21 9.50 14.49
CA GLU A 138 -7.92 9.50 15.92
C GLU A 138 -6.98 8.33 16.24
N PHE A 139 -5.96 8.59 17.06
CA PHE A 139 -4.99 7.57 17.47
C PHE A 139 -5.68 6.43 18.24
N VAL A 140 -5.30 5.21 17.92
CA VAL A 140 -5.82 3.99 18.54
C VAL A 140 -4.75 3.31 19.39
N ARG A 141 -3.61 2.99 18.82
CA ARG A 141 -2.53 2.29 19.50
C ARG A 141 -1.21 2.38 18.72
N ILE A 142 -0.13 2.02 19.41
CA ILE A 142 1.11 1.62 18.75
C ILE A 142 0.95 0.15 18.36
N ASP A 143 1.29 -0.18 17.13
CA ASP A 143 1.31 -1.54 16.62
C ASP A 143 2.76 -2.05 16.70
N ASP A 144 2.97 -3.18 17.40
CA ASP A 144 4.29 -3.81 17.61
C ASP A 144 4.45 -5.02 16.68
#